data_1da552f3104c9e0ba44e107278a4a4bf
#
_entry.id   1da552f3104c9e0ba44e107278a4a4bf
#
_cell.length_a   1.000
_cell.length_b   1.000
_cell.length_c   1.000
_cell.angle_alpha   90.00
_cell.angle_beta   90.00
_cell.angle_gamma   90.00
#
_symmetry.space_group_name_H-M   'P 1'
#
loop_
_entity.id
_entity.type
_entity.pdbx_description
1 polymer ?
#
loop_
_entity_poly.entity_id
_entity_poly.type
_entity_poly.pdbx_seq_one_letter_code
_entity_poly.pdbx_strand_id
1 'polypeptide(L)' 'MKDKFDGFAVNLLPDEEGAYTAHFVELPEVSAFGDTPEVALMELASAWRA' A
#
# COMPACT_ATOMS: atom_id res chain seq x y z
N MET A 1 8.79 -17.06 7.13
CA MET A 1 8.99 -16.18 5.96
C MET A 1 8.52 -14.78 6.27
N LYS A 2 9.31 -13.80 5.92
CA LYS A 2 8.91 -12.42 6.13
C LYS A 2 8.01 -11.95 5.02
N ASP A 3 7.00 -11.18 5.35
CA ASP A 3 6.22 -10.55 4.30
C ASP A 3 6.95 -9.29 3.82
N LYS A 4 6.44 -8.70 2.75
CA LYS A 4 7.15 -7.60 2.12
C LYS A 4 7.11 -6.32 2.94
N PHE A 5 6.30 -6.27 3.99
CA PHE A 5 6.16 -5.09 4.82
C PHE A 5 6.65 -5.33 6.25
N ASP A 6 7.40 -6.39 6.46
CA ASP A 6 8.00 -6.71 7.77
C ASP A 6 6.97 -6.73 8.89
N GLY A 7 5.78 -7.20 8.60
CA GLY A 7 4.75 -7.35 9.59
C GLY A 7 3.92 -6.11 9.87
N PHE A 8 4.21 -4.99 9.20
CA PHE A 8 3.37 -3.80 9.34
C PHE A 8 2.02 -4.03 8.68
N ALA A 9 0.97 -3.58 9.35
CA ALA A 9 -0.36 -3.68 8.79
C ALA A 9 -0.57 -2.63 7.71
N VAL A 10 -1.30 -3.01 6.67
CA VAL A 10 -1.56 -2.14 5.52
C VAL A 10 -3.06 -2.06 5.31
N ASN A 11 -3.57 -0.84 5.13
CA ASN A 11 -4.94 -0.61 4.69
C ASN A 11 -4.96 -0.47 3.18
N LEU A 12 -5.99 -1.06 2.58
CA LEU A 12 -6.16 -1.02 1.13
C LEU A 12 -7.57 -0.55 0.87
N LEU A 13 -7.70 0.66 0.33
CA LEU A 13 -9.00 1.33 0.21
C LEU A 13 -9.32 1.60 -1.26
N PRO A 14 -10.51 1.20 -1.71
CA PRO A 14 -10.93 1.57 -3.06
C PRO A 14 -11.35 3.05 -3.08
N ASP A 15 -11.09 3.71 -4.20
CA ASP A 15 -11.56 5.08 -4.36
C ASP A 15 -12.74 5.10 -5.33
N GLU A 16 -13.24 6.29 -5.58
CA GLU A 16 -14.45 6.46 -6.39
C GLU A 16 -14.24 6.14 -7.86
N GLU A 17 -12.99 6.14 -8.29
CA GLU A 17 -12.67 5.92 -9.70
C GLU A 17 -12.26 4.50 -10.00
N GLY A 18 -12.36 3.62 -9.00
CA GLY A 18 -11.99 2.24 -9.20
C GLY A 18 -10.54 1.92 -8.95
N ALA A 19 -9.75 2.90 -8.56
CA ALA A 19 -8.37 2.67 -8.18
C ALA A 19 -8.30 2.34 -6.69
N TYR A 20 -7.11 2.03 -6.22
CA TYR A 20 -6.91 1.66 -4.82
C TYR A 20 -5.79 2.49 -4.22
N THR A 21 -5.94 2.83 -2.95
CA THR A 21 -4.89 3.46 -2.17
C THR A 21 -4.44 2.50 -1.07
N ALA A 22 -3.15 2.29 -0.97
CA ALA A 22 -2.57 1.47 0.08
C ALA A 22 -1.75 2.35 1.01
N HIS A 23 -1.89 2.15 2.32
CA HIS A 23 -1.06 2.89 3.27
C HIS A 23 -0.87 2.06 4.51
N PHE A 24 0.21 2.35 5.23
CA PHE A 24 0.46 1.69 6.49
C PHE A 24 -0.47 2.25 7.56
N VAL A 25 -1.00 1.37 8.40
CA VAL A 25 -1.86 1.78 9.50
C VAL A 25 -1.11 2.68 10.46
N GLU A 26 0.15 2.33 10.75
CA GLU A 26 0.94 3.05 11.73
C GLU A 26 1.71 4.22 11.15
N LEU A 27 1.82 4.26 9.82
CA LEU A 27 2.54 5.33 9.13
C LEU A 27 1.71 5.80 7.96
N PRO A 28 0.59 6.49 8.25
CA PRO A 28 -0.35 6.84 7.18
C PRO A 28 0.23 7.79 6.15
N GLU A 29 1.31 8.48 6.46
CA GLU A 29 1.95 9.34 5.48
C GLU A 29 2.67 8.54 4.40
N VAL A 30 2.91 7.26 4.61
CA VAL A 30 3.50 6.41 3.57
C VAL A 30 2.35 5.71 2.85
N SER A 31 2.03 6.19 1.65
CA SER A 31 0.90 5.68 0.90
C SER A 31 1.23 5.63 -0.59
N ALA A 32 0.44 4.86 -1.31
CA ALA A 32 0.63 4.69 -2.75
C ALA A 32 -0.70 4.37 -3.41
N PHE A 33 -0.75 4.52 -4.73
CA PHE A 33 -1.95 4.27 -5.53
C PHE A 33 -1.68 3.18 -6.55
N GLY A 34 -2.73 2.53 -6.98
CA GLY A 34 -2.65 1.59 -8.09
C GLY A 34 -4.02 1.32 -8.65
N ASP A 35 -4.06 0.88 -9.90
CA ASP A 35 -5.32 0.55 -10.57
C ASP A 35 -5.91 -0.75 -10.02
N THR A 36 -5.10 -1.58 -9.41
CA THR A 36 -5.52 -2.81 -8.77
C THR A 36 -4.90 -2.88 -7.38
N PRO A 37 -5.47 -3.73 -6.51
CA PRO A 37 -4.85 -3.89 -5.19
C PRO A 37 -3.39 -4.33 -5.26
N GLU A 38 -3.07 -5.20 -6.20
CA GLU A 38 -1.71 -5.68 -6.36
C GLU A 38 -0.75 -4.56 -6.73
N VAL A 39 -1.19 -3.70 -7.65
CA VAL A 39 -0.35 -2.58 -8.08
C VAL A 39 -0.17 -1.59 -6.94
N ALA A 40 -1.24 -1.30 -6.20
CA ALA A 40 -1.14 -0.39 -5.06
C ALA A 40 -0.15 -0.91 -4.03
N LEU A 41 -0.19 -2.21 -3.75
CA LEU A 41 0.73 -2.80 -2.78
C LEU A 41 2.17 -2.79 -3.29
N MET A 42 2.38 -3.01 -4.57
CA MET A 42 3.71 -2.95 -5.15
C MET A 42 4.28 -1.54 -5.06
N GLU A 43 3.45 -0.54 -5.35
CA GLU A 43 3.89 0.84 -5.26
C GLU A 43 4.20 1.23 -3.82
N LEU A 44 3.39 0.75 -2.87
CA LEU A 44 3.64 1.02 -1.48
C LEU A 44 4.96 0.42 -1.02
N ALA A 45 5.24 -0.81 -1.43
CA ALA A 45 6.50 -1.47 -1.08
C ALA A 45 7.68 -0.69 -1.63
N SER A 46 7.55 -0.18 -2.85
CA SER A 46 8.61 0.60 -3.48
C SER A 46 8.83 1.91 -2.72
N ALA A 47 7.75 2.60 -2.35
CA ALA A 47 7.87 3.85 -1.62
C ALA A 47 8.48 3.64 -0.24
N TRP A 48 8.13 2.52 0.41
CA TRP A 48 8.63 2.24 1.75
C TRP A 48 10.13 1.96 1.75
N ARG A 49 10.61 1.33 0.68
CA ARG A 49 12.02 0.96 0.60
C ARG A 49 12.90 2.10 0.14
N ALA A 50 12.32 3.14 -0.40
CA ALA A 50 13.07 4.26 -0.96
C ALA A 50 13.78 5.11 0.12
#